data_f6165b802f3d0a5c56f46ffe9dd2e9a8
#
_entry.id   f6165b802f3d0a5c56f46ffe9dd2e9a8
#
_cell.length_a   1.000
_cell.length_b   1.000
_cell.length_c   1.000
_cell.angle_alpha   90.00
_cell.angle_beta   90.00
_cell.angle_gamma   90.00
#
_symmetry.space_group_name_H-M   'P 1'
#
loop_
_entity.id
_entity.type
_entity.pdbx_description
1 polymer ?
#
loop_
_entity_poly.entity_id
_entity_poly.type
_entity_poly.pdbx_seq_one_letter_code
_entity_poly.pdbx_strand_id
1 'polypeptide(L)'
;MAKKKSRTKKAKKKTLDLGLIITIILSILLTVLIYTESGYIGIALSDFFGGMFGIIKYIVPIGAFAVSVKMACKDDDGYLSSKILQYALLMVFVAVILSVYEIYNGEINIEQNISDVVKDAYALGENNIGGGALGTVAAVPLFKL
;
A
#
# COMPACT_ATOMS: atom_id res chain seq x y z
N MET A 1 35.37 31.74 -41.08
CA MET A 1 35.09 30.28 -41.00
C MET A 1 34.78 29.90 -39.55
N ALA A 2 33.51 29.72 -39.19
CA ALA A 2 33.08 29.42 -37.81
C ALA A 2 32.88 27.90 -37.70
N LYS A 3 33.69 27.25 -36.87
CA LYS A 3 33.71 25.81 -36.63
C LYS A 3 32.55 25.44 -35.69
N LYS A 4 31.46 24.89 -36.23
CA LYS A 4 30.26 24.42 -35.54
C LYS A 4 30.64 23.19 -34.68
N LYS A 5 30.75 23.37 -33.37
CA LYS A 5 31.05 22.32 -32.42
C LYS A 5 29.79 21.44 -32.26
N SER A 6 29.81 20.29 -32.92
CA SER A 6 28.80 19.23 -32.76
C SER A 6 28.87 18.70 -31.30
N ARG A 7 27.89 19.06 -30.49
CA ARG A 7 27.65 18.43 -29.17
C ARG A 7 26.98 17.09 -29.41
N THR A 8 27.76 16.02 -29.47
CA THR A 8 27.30 14.66 -29.37
C THR A 8 26.65 14.50 -27.99
N LYS A 9 25.32 14.43 -27.97
CA LYS A 9 24.56 13.97 -26.76
C LYS A 9 24.98 12.52 -26.50
N LYS A 10 25.89 12.30 -25.54
CA LYS A 10 26.14 10.98 -24.98
C LYS A 10 24.78 10.46 -24.46
N ALA A 11 24.22 9.45 -25.13
CA ALA A 11 23.11 8.69 -24.62
C ALA A 11 23.55 8.11 -23.25
N LYS A 12 22.96 8.61 -22.16
CA LYS A 12 23.13 8.08 -20.82
C LYS A 12 22.63 6.64 -20.87
N LYS A 13 23.53 5.67 -20.90
CA LYS A 13 23.20 4.26 -20.78
C LYS A 13 22.43 4.13 -19.46
N LYS A 14 21.15 3.84 -19.53
CA LYS A 14 20.30 3.57 -18.36
C LYS A 14 20.85 2.29 -17.71
N THR A 15 21.76 2.45 -16.76
CA THR A 15 22.08 1.34 -15.86
C THR A 15 20.83 1.12 -15.03
N LEU A 16 20.19 -0.06 -15.18
CA LEU A 16 19.14 -0.45 -14.28
C LEU A 16 19.71 -0.34 -12.86
N ASP A 17 19.17 0.58 -12.07
CA ASP A 17 19.60 0.75 -10.70
C ASP A 17 19.33 -0.55 -9.94
N LEU A 18 20.38 -1.09 -9.28
CA LEU A 18 20.29 -2.34 -8.53
C LEU A 18 19.13 -2.28 -7.52
N GLY A 19 18.90 -1.11 -6.91
CA GLY A 19 17.77 -0.86 -6.02
C GLY A 19 16.41 -1.09 -6.68
N LEU A 20 16.27 -0.72 -7.93
CA LEU A 20 15.05 -0.89 -8.73
C LEU A 20 14.75 -2.39 -8.98
N ILE A 21 15.76 -3.15 -9.34
CA ILE A 21 15.64 -4.61 -9.54
C ILE A 21 15.22 -5.27 -8.22
N ILE A 22 15.86 -4.92 -7.11
CA ILE A 22 15.52 -5.44 -5.78
C ILE A 22 14.08 -5.10 -5.41
N THR A 23 13.63 -3.87 -5.65
CA THR A 23 12.25 -3.45 -5.34
C THR A 23 11.21 -4.22 -6.15
N ILE A 24 11.47 -4.48 -7.43
CA ILE A 24 10.58 -5.29 -8.28
C ILE A 24 10.51 -6.73 -7.77
N ILE A 25 11.65 -7.35 -7.50
CA ILE A 25 11.72 -8.73 -6.99
C ILE A 25 11.00 -8.83 -5.63
N LEU A 26 11.24 -7.88 -4.72
CA LEU A 26 10.61 -7.84 -3.41
C LEU A 26 9.09 -7.67 -3.52
N SER A 27 8.61 -6.84 -4.43
CA SER A 27 7.18 -6.61 -4.66
C SER A 27 6.48 -7.86 -5.23
N ILE A 28 7.14 -8.60 -6.13
CA ILE A 28 6.64 -9.88 -6.64
C ILE A 28 6.60 -10.92 -5.51
N LEU A 29 7.67 -11.01 -4.73
CA LEU A 29 7.74 -11.93 -3.59
C LEU A 29 6.62 -11.65 -2.57
N LEU A 30 6.43 -10.37 -2.23
CA LEU A 30 5.37 -9.94 -1.31
C LEU A 30 3.98 -10.30 -1.86
N THR A 31 3.75 -10.10 -3.17
CA THR A 31 2.52 -10.49 -3.83
C THR A 31 2.25 -12.00 -3.65
N VAL A 32 3.24 -12.82 -4.00
CA VAL A 32 3.12 -14.28 -3.88
C VAL A 32 2.84 -14.68 -2.43
N LEU A 33 3.60 -14.15 -1.45
CA LEU A 33 3.43 -14.49 -0.03
C LEU A 33 2.04 -14.14 0.51
N ILE A 34 1.51 -12.96 0.17
CA ILE A 34 0.19 -12.52 0.65
C ILE A 34 -0.95 -13.31 -0.03
N TYR A 35 -0.83 -13.59 -1.34
CA TYR A 35 -1.89 -14.28 -2.06
C TYR A 35 -1.94 -15.79 -1.82
N THR A 36 -0.78 -16.42 -1.60
CA THR A 36 -0.72 -17.88 -1.41
C THR A 36 -0.75 -18.28 0.06
N GLU A 37 -0.53 -17.33 0.98
CA GLU A 37 -0.38 -17.59 2.43
C GLU A 37 0.57 -18.77 2.71
N SER A 38 1.62 -18.86 1.87
CA SER A 38 2.50 -20.02 1.84
C SER A 38 3.51 -19.98 2.97
N GLY A 39 3.48 -21.00 3.80
CA GLY A 39 4.39 -21.16 4.91
C GLY A 39 4.17 -20.14 6.03
N TYR A 40 4.94 -20.29 7.11
CA TYR A 40 4.80 -19.44 8.30
C TYR A 40 4.99 -17.94 8.02
N ILE A 41 5.93 -17.59 7.14
CA ILE A 41 6.20 -16.19 6.78
C ILE A 41 5.05 -15.59 5.96
N GLY A 42 4.48 -16.37 5.01
CA GLY A 42 3.35 -15.90 4.20
C GLY A 42 2.12 -15.63 5.04
N ILE A 43 1.79 -16.54 5.96
CA ILE A 43 0.68 -16.37 6.92
C ILE A 43 0.92 -15.13 7.79
N ALA A 44 2.09 -15.03 8.43
CA ALA A 44 2.38 -13.89 9.32
C ALA A 44 2.33 -12.54 8.60
N LEU A 45 2.79 -12.46 7.35
CA LEU A 45 2.68 -11.25 6.53
C LEU A 45 1.23 -10.98 6.12
N SER A 46 0.50 -12.01 5.70
CA SER A 46 -0.92 -11.88 5.36
C SER A 46 -1.74 -11.36 6.52
N ASP A 47 -1.55 -11.92 7.72
CA ASP A 47 -2.26 -11.51 8.94
C ASP A 47 -1.88 -10.09 9.35
N PHE A 48 -0.58 -9.75 9.30
CA PHE A 48 -0.10 -8.39 9.61
C PHE A 48 -0.71 -7.34 8.66
N PHE A 49 -0.63 -7.57 7.35
CA PHE A 49 -1.21 -6.65 6.38
C PHE A 49 -2.74 -6.67 6.41
N GLY A 50 -3.35 -7.84 6.68
CA GLY A 50 -4.78 -7.99 6.87
C GLY A 50 -5.27 -7.19 8.06
N GLY A 51 -4.65 -7.36 9.23
CA GLY A 51 -4.98 -6.62 10.44
C GLY A 51 -4.87 -5.11 10.26
N MET A 52 -3.86 -4.63 9.52
CA MET A 52 -3.68 -3.20 9.25
C MET A 52 -4.65 -2.63 8.21
N PHE A 53 -4.80 -3.31 7.07
CA PHE A 53 -5.49 -2.80 5.87
C PHE A 53 -6.77 -3.57 5.53
N GLY A 54 -7.09 -4.63 6.27
CA GLY A 54 -8.22 -5.49 5.96
C GLY A 54 -8.10 -6.12 4.57
N ILE A 55 -9.22 -6.18 3.86
CA ILE A 55 -9.29 -6.74 2.50
C ILE A 55 -8.39 -6.01 1.49
N ILE A 56 -8.00 -4.75 1.78
CA ILE A 56 -7.13 -3.94 0.92
C ILE A 56 -5.70 -4.50 0.86
N LYS A 57 -5.31 -5.41 1.80
CA LYS A 57 -3.98 -6.06 1.80
C LYS A 57 -3.58 -6.62 0.43
N TYR A 58 -4.54 -7.10 -0.34
CA TYR A 58 -4.30 -7.66 -1.68
C TYR A 58 -3.94 -6.61 -2.73
N ILE A 59 -4.35 -5.36 -2.55
CA ILE A 59 -4.07 -4.27 -3.47
C ILE A 59 -2.70 -3.63 -3.20
N VAL A 60 -2.25 -3.67 -1.94
CA VAL A 60 -0.96 -3.07 -1.52
C VAL A 60 0.23 -3.58 -2.34
N PRO A 61 0.47 -4.90 -2.48
CA PRO A 61 1.62 -5.40 -3.24
C PRO A 61 1.52 -5.11 -4.74
N ILE A 62 0.30 -5.11 -5.30
CA ILE A 62 0.07 -4.75 -6.71
C ILE A 62 0.41 -3.27 -6.93
N GLY A 63 -0.01 -2.40 -5.99
CA GLY A 63 0.34 -0.98 -6.01
C GLY A 63 1.85 -0.76 -5.91
N ALA A 64 2.53 -1.47 -5.02
CA ALA A 64 3.99 -1.43 -4.88
C ALA A 64 4.70 -1.86 -6.17
N PHE A 65 4.22 -2.92 -6.82
CA PHE A 65 4.74 -3.37 -8.13
C PHE A 65 4.55 -2.30 -9.22
N ALA A 66 3.35 -1.73 -9.33
CA ALA A 66 3.06 -0.69 -10.32
C ALA A 66 3.93 0.56 -10.13
N VAL A 67 4.18 0.96 -8.87
CA VAL A 67 5.09 2.06 -8.54
C VAL A 67 6.52 1.72 -8.94
N SER A 68 7.00 0.51 -8.62
CA SER A 68 8.35 0.05 -8.97
C SER A 68 8.59 0.07 -10.48
N VAL A 69 7.62 -0.40 -11.27
CA VAL A 69 7.69 -0.37 -12.75
C VAL A 69 7.71 1.07 -13.27
N LYS A 70 6.89 1.97 -12.69
CA LYS A 70 6.91 3.39 -13.07
C LYS A 70 8.24 4.06 -12.75
N MET A 71 8.84 3.75 -11.61
CA MET A 71 10.18 4.23 -11.25
C MET A 71 11.23 3.75 -12.28
N ALA A 72 11.09 2.52 -12.80
CA ALA A 72 11.96 2.00 -13.85
C ALA A 72 11.84 2.78 -15.16
N CYS A 73 10.68 3.31 -15.48
CA CYS A 73 10.38 3.91 -16.78
C CYS A 73 10.58 5.43 -16.83
N LYS A 74 10.73 6.14 -15.71
CA LYS A 74 10.77 7.62 -15.68
C LYS A 74 11.99 8.18 -14.97
N ASP A 75 12.57 9.23 -15.55
CA ASP A 75 13.73 9.99 -15.03
C ASP A 75 13.33 11.18 -14.12
N ASP A 76 12.04 11.30 -13.72
CA ASP A 76 11.51 12.50 -13.05
C ASP A 76 11.01 12.20 -11.62
N ASP A 77 11.90 12.35 -10.64
CA ASP A 77 11.67 11.96 -9.24
C ASP A 77 10.56 12.75 -8.53
N GLY A 78 10.34 14.02 -8.88
CA GLY A 78 9.37 14.87 -8.19
C GLY A 78 7.90 14.55 -8.47
N TYR A 79 7.58 14.16 -9.70
CA TYR A 79 6.21 13.82 -10.11
C TYR A 79 5.75 12.46 -9.56
N LEU A 80 6.70 11.55 -9.37
CA LEU A 80 6.43 10.21 -8.86
C LEU A 80 6.01 10.23 -7.39
N SER A 81 6.70 11.00 -6.55
CA SER A 81 6.38 11.16 -5.13
C SER A 81 4.94 11.64 -4.91
N SER A 82 4.50 12.64 -5.68
CA SER A 82 3.12 13.16 -5.59
C SER A 82 2.07 12.12 -5.99
N LYS A 83 2.34 11.29 -6.99
CA LYS A 83 1.42 10.22 -7.42
C LYS A 83 1.33 9.08 -6.43
N ILE A 84 2.45 8.68 -5.84
CA ILE A 84 2.48 7.66 -4.76
C ILE A 84 1.61 8.13 -3.59
N LEU A 85 1.76 9.38 -3.17
CA LEU A 85 0.96 9.96 -2.10
C LEU A 85 -0.54 9.96 -2.43
N GLN A 86 -0.93 10.29 -3.67
CA GLN A 86 -2.33 10.24 -4.11
C GLN A 86 -2.91 8.82 -4.05
N TYR A 87 -2.15 7.80 -4.49
CA TYR A 87 -2.60 6.40 -4.40
C TYR A 87 -2.69 5.92 -2.96
N ALA A 88 -1.73 6.28 -2.10
CA ALA A 88 -1.78 5.96 -0.67
C ALA A 88 -3.00 6.59 0.00
N LEU A 89 -3.30 7.86 -0.30
CA LEU A 89 -4.47 8.56 0.23
C LEU A 89 -5.78 7.90 -0.25
N LEU A 90 -5.85 7.49 -1.50
CA LEU A 90 -7.01 6.78 -2.04
C LEU A 90 -7.21 5.44 -1.34
N MET A 91 -6.14 4.69 -1.07
CA MET A 91 -6.19 3.43 -0.33
C MET A 91 -6.73 3.62 1.10
N VAL A 92 -6.23 4.65 1.80
CA VAL A 92 -6.73 4.99 3.14
C VAL A 92 -8.20 5.38 3.08
N PHE A 93 -8.61 6.14 2.08
CA PHE A 93 -10.02 6.54 1.92
C PHE A 93 -10.95 5.33 1.72
N VAL A 94 -10.55 4.36 0.90
CA VAL A 94 -11.28 3.09 0.73
C VAL A 94 -11.33 2.31 2.04
N ALA A 95 -10.21 2.24 2.78
CA ALA A 95 -10.17 1.59 4.09
C ALA A 95 -11.17 2.22 5.08
N VAL A 96 -11.25 3.55 5.11
CA VAL A 96 -12.21 4.28 5.97
C VAL A 96 -13.65 3.94 5.59
N ILE A 97 -13.98 3.91 4.30
CA ILE A 97 -15.33 3.55 3.84
C ILE A 97 -15.72 2.14 4.29
N LEU A 98 -14.80 1.18 4.16
CA LEU A 98 -15.03 -0.19 4.61
C LEU A 98 -15.23 -0.27 6.12
N SER A 99 -14.40 0.43 6.90
CA SER A 99 -14.55 0.48 8.36
C SER A 99 -15.83 1.19 8.81
N VAL A 100 -16.28 2.23 8.10
CA VAL A 100 -17.59 2.86 8.34
C VAL A 100 -18.72 1.85 8.15
N TYR A 101 -18.62 1.01 7.12
CA TYR A 101 -19.61 -0.03 6.85
C TYR A 101 -19.64 -1.10 7.96
N GLU A 102 -18.48 -1.52 8.49
CA GLU A 102 -18.38 -2.46 9.62
C GLU A 102 -18.99 -1.90 10.91
N ILE A 103 -18.68 -0.65 11.21
CA ILE A 103 -19.26 0.05 12.38
C ILE A 103 -20.79 0.14 12.21
N TYR A 104 -21.27 0.48 11.02
CA TYR A 104 -22.70 0.57 10.74
C TYR A 104 -23.43 -0.76 10.88
N ASN A 105 -22.81 -1.87 10.48
CA ASN A 105 -23.35 -3.22 10.64
C ASN A 105 -23.25 -3.77 12.07
N GLY A 106 -22.58 -3.06 12.98
CA GLY A 106 -22.42 -3.48 14.38
C GLY A 106 -21.34 -4.55 14.58
N GLU A 107 -20.49 -4.78 13.61
CA GLU A 107 -19.35 -5.71 13.71
C GLU A 107 -18.27 -5.15 14.64
N ILE A 108 -18.17 -3.81 14.72
CA ILE A 108 -17.26 -3.08 15.61
C ILE A 108 -18.07 -2.22 16.56
N ASN A 109 -17.93 -2.46 17.86
CA ASN A 109 -18.59 -1.66 18.88
C ASN A 109 -17.73 -0.43 19.24
N ILE A 110 -18.17 0.77 18.84
CA ILE A 110 -17.49 2.05 19.08
C ILE A 110 -17.69 2.61 20.50
N GLU A 111 -18.57 2.01 21.33
CA GLU A 111 -18.77 2.43 22.73
C GLU A 111 -17.62 2.03 23.64
N GLN A 112 -16.80 1.09 23.21
CA GLN A 112 -15.61 0.62 23.91
C GLN A 112 -14.48 1.65 23.89
N ASN A 113 -13.40 1.34 24.62
CA ASN A 113 -12.16 2.12 24.53
C ASN A 113 -11.57 2.03 23.10
N ILE A 114 -10.98 3.12 22.63
CA ILE A 114 -10.36 3.18 21.28
C ILE A 114 -9.36 2.02 21.07
N SER A 115 -8.63 1.65 22.12
CA SER A 115 -7.67 0.53 22.06
C SER A 115 -8.34 -0.81 21.75
N ASP A 116 -9.52 -1.05 22.30
CA ASP A 116 -10.23 -2.31 22.10
C ASP A 116 -10.94 -2.32 20.73
N VAL A 117 -11.51 -1.18 20.33
CA VAL A 117 -12.04 -0.98 18.98
C VAL A 117 -10.99 -1.26 17.90
N VAL A 118 -9.75 -0.80 18.10
CA VAL A 118 -8.65 -1.02 17.16
C VAL A 118 -8.22 -2.49 17.14
N LYS A 119 -8.24 -3.18 18.28
CA LYS A 119 -7.93 -4.63 18.35
C LYS A 119 -8.99 -5.46 17.64
N ASP A 120 -10.27 -5.14 17.85
CA ASP A 120 -11.38 -5.83 17.18
C ASP A 120 -11.28 -5.63 15.67
N ALA A 121 -11.02 -4.41 15.22
CA ALA A 121 -10.81 -4.10 13.81
C ALA A 121 -9.57 -4.80 13.21
N TYR A 122 -8.51 -4.96 14.00
CA TYR A 122 -7.33 -5.71 13.58
C TYR A 122 -7.66 -7.19 13.40
N ALA A 123 -8.37 -7.80 14.37
CA ALA A 123 -8.77 -9.20 14.31
C ALA A 123 -9.75 -9.49 13.14
N LEU A 124 -10.67 -8.57 12.83
CA LEU A 124 -11.53 -8.66 11.65
C LEU A 124 -10.69 -8.55 10.37
N GLY A 125 -9.74 -7.62 10.32
CA GLY A 125 -8.84 -7.44 9.21
C GLY A 125 -7.96 -8.66 8.91
N GLU A 126 -7.46 -9.37 9.93
CA GLU A 126 -6.77 -10.66 9.76
C GLU A 126 -7.63 -11.68 9.00
N ASN A 127 -8.93 -11.69 9.26
CA ASN A 127 -9.90 -12.54 8.57
C ASN A 127 -10.36 -12.00 7.21
N ASN A 128 -9.66 -11.02 6.65
CA ASN A 128 -9.97 -10.38 5.36
C ASN A 128 -11.32 -9.63 5.34
N ILE A 129 -11.76 -9.13 6.49
CA ILE A 129 -12.99 -8.37 6.63
C ILE A 129 -12.62 -6.90 6.83
N GLY A 130 -13.29 -6.01 6.12
CA GLY A 130 -13.28 -4.57 6.30
C GLY A 130 -12.00 -3.81 5.97
N GLY A 131 -11.87 -2.65 6.60
CA GLY A 131 -10.78 -1.69 6.37
C GLY A 131 -9.58 -1.86 7.30
N GLY A 132 -9.64 -2.83 8.25
CA GLY A 132 -8.60 -3.08 9.24
C GLY A 132 -8.41 -1.94 10.24
N ALA A 133 -7.37 -2.05 11.06
CA ALA A 133 -7.09 -1.10 12.13
C ALA A 133 -6.89 0.34 11.62
N LEU A 134 -6.22 0.54 10.48
CA LEU A 134 -5.97 1.87 9.92
C LEU A 134 -7.27 2.56 9.44
N GLY A 135 -8.14 1.81 8.77
CA GLY A 135 -9.45 2.31 8.37
C GLY A 135 -10.30 2.72 9.57
N THR A 136 -10.32 1.88 10.61
CA THR A 136 -11.11 2.09 11.81
C THR A 136 -10.60 3.28 12.64
N VAL A 137 -9.29 3.44 12.82
CA VAL A 137 -8.73 4.61 13.52
C VAL A 137 -9.15 5.92 12.86
N ALA A 138 -9.23 5.94 11.52
CA ALA A 138 -9.69 7.12 10.80
C ALA A 138 -11.22 7.25 10.76
N ALA A 139 -11.97 6.14 10.86
CA ALA A 139 -13.43 6.15 10.85
C ALA A 139 -14.04 6.54 12.22
N VAL A 140 -13.45 6.10 13.34
CA VAL A 140 -13.97 6.36 14.70
C VAL A 140 -14.25 7.84 14.98
N PRO A 141 -13.39 8.82 14.61
CA PRO A 141 -13.69 10.23 14.82
C PRO A 141 -14.96 10.70 14.10
N LEU A 142 -15.31 10.09 12.96
CA LEU A 142 -16.51 10.46 12.19
C LEU A 142 -17.82 10.08 12.89
N PHE A 143 -17.76 9.06 13.78
CA PHE A 143 -18.93 8.62 14.55
C PHE A 143 -19.00 9.25 15.96
N LYS A 144 -17.87 9.77 16.47
CA LYS A 144 -17.81 10.41 17.80
C LYS A 144 -17.96 11.94 17.75
N LEU A 145 -18.07 12.53 16.56
CA LEU A 145 -18.42 13.92 16.33
C LEU A 145 -19.94 14.09 16.35
#